data_591f4b3780b987b5b10a6a5ee5a898b4
#
_entry.id   591f4b3780b987b5b10a6a5ee5a898b4
#
_cell.length_a   1.000
_cell.length_b   1.000
_cell.length_c   1.000
_cell.angle_alpha   90.00
_cell.angle_beta   90.00
_cell.angle_gamma   90.00
#
_symmetry.space_group_name_H-M   'P 1'
#
loop_
_entity.id
_entity.type
_entity.pdbx_description
1 polymer ?
#
loop_
_entity_poly.entity_id
_entity_poly.type
_entity_poly.pdbx_seq_one_letter_code
_entity_poly.pdbx_strand_id
1 'polypeptide(L)'
;MAQYNVLSRRLDDAMGVLQDIQQRDDNLYRVILQADPVSPAIRQAGYGGTNRYEELMDLANAKLVVNTTQKLDVLSKRLYIQSKSFDDVIDMCKNHDEMLKCIPAIQPISNKDLRQTASGYGTRIDPIYGTTKFHAGMDFSAHPGTDVYATGDGTVVKVGWETGYGNTIEIDHGFGYLTRYAHLQGFNTKVGKKVVRGEVIGKVGSTGKSTGPHLHYEVHVKGQVVNPVNYYFMDLSAEDYEKMIQLAANHGKVFD
;
A
#
# COMPACT_ATOMS: atom_id res chain seq x y z
N MET A 1 -36.20 -40.63 16.48
CA MET A 1 -36.73 -39.27 16.73
C MET A 1 -35.80 -38.43 17.63
N ALA A 2 -35.48 -38.84 18.85
CA ALA A 2 -34.63 -38.03 19.75
C ALA A 2 -33.26 -37.70 19.17
N GLN A 3 -32.58 -38.64 18.50
CA GLN A 3 -31.28 -38.45 17.90
C GLN A 3 -31.27 -37.40 16.78
N TYR A 4 -32.26 -37.40 15.92
CA TYR A 4 -32.38 -36.38 14.84
C TYR A 4 -32.67 -34.97 15.39
N ASN A 5 -33.47 -34.89 16.46
CA ASN A 5 -33.71 -33.59 17.11
C ASN A 5 -32.42 -33.04 17.78
N VAL A 6 -31.61 -33.90 18.33
CA VAL A 6 -30.29 -33.52 18.90
C VAL A 6 -29.34 -33.06 17.77
N LEU A 7 -29.30 -33.82 16.65
CA LEU A 7 -28.49 -33.47 15.50
C LEU A 7 -28.92 -32.12 14.87
N SER A 8 -30.23 -31.91 14.71
CA SER A 8 -30.74 -30.64 14.17
C SER A 8 -30.34 -29.45 15.05
N ARG A 9 -30.43 -29.56 16.38
CA ARG A 9 -29.98 -28.50 17.31
C ARG A 9 -28.47 -28.23 17.19
N ARG A 10 -27.64 -29.28 17.13
CA ARG A 10 -26.20 -29.10 16.94
C ARG A 10 -25.84 -28.43 15.61
N LEU A 11 -26.61 -28.69 14.57
CA LEU A 11 -26.46 -27.98 13.28
C LEU A 11 -26.86 -26.50 13.40
N ASP A 12 -27.94 -26.21 14.14
CA ASP A 12 -28.34 -24.81 14.38
C ASP A 12 -27.28 -24.06 15.20
N ASP A 13 -26.68 -24.68 16.21
CA ASP A 13 -25.57 -24.13 16.99
C ASP A 13 -24.34 -23.87 16.10
N ALA A 14 -23.97 -24.84 15.25
CA ALA A 14 -22.85 -24.70 14.28
C ALA A 14 -23.09 -23.59 13.27
N MET A 15 -24.32 -23.43 12.79
CA MET A 15 -24.72 -22.33 11.91
C MET A 15 -24.61 -20.98 12.61
N GLY A 16 -24.95 -20.88 13.90
CA GLY A 16 -24.75 -19.68 14.71
C GLY A 16 -23.28 -19.28 14.80
N VAL A 17 -22.41 -20.24 15.15
CA VAL A 17 -20.96 -20.01 15.21
C VAL A 17 -20.40 -19.56 13.86
N LEU A 18 -20.84 -20.18 12.77
CA LEU A 18 -20.43 -19.78 11.42
C LEU A 18 -20.88 -18.36 11.10
N GLN A 19 -22.07 -17.95 11.51
CA GLN A 19 -22.56 -16.58 11.32
C GLN A 19 -21.69 -15.56 12.06
N ASP A 20 -21.26 -15.86 13.30
CA ASP A 20 -20.33 -15.01 14.06
C ASP A 20 -18.98 -14.88 13.35
N ILE A 21 -18.47 -15.98 12.79
CA ILE A 21 -17.23 -15.98 11.98
C ILE A 21 -17.41 -15.08 10.75
N GLN A 22 -18.53 -15.17 10.05
CA GLN A 22 -18.84 -14.35 8.88
C GLN A 22 -18.92 -12.85 9.22
N GLN A 23 -19.51 -12.52 10.37
CA GLN A 23 -19.58 -11.13 10.84
C GLN A 23 -18.19 -10.57 11.19
N ARG A 24 -17.30 -11.38 11.79
CA ARG A 24 -15.91 -10.96 12.05
C ARG A 24 -15.13 -10.76 10.76
N ASP A 25 -15.32 -11.63 9.78
CA ASP A 25 -14.70 -11.48 8.47
C ASP A 25 -15.11 -10.15 7.81
N ASP A 26 -16.41 -9.87 7.73
CA ASP A 26 -16.92 -8.68 7.05
C ASP A 26 -16.66 -7.37 7.83
N ASN A 27 -16.82 -7.38 9.16
CA ASN A 27 -16.84 -6.17 9.98
C ASN A 27 -15.51 -5.87 10.69
N LEU A 28 -14.55 -6.80 10.70
CA LEU A 28 -13.26 -6.62 11.33
C LEU A 28 -12.12 -6.81 10.34
N TYR A 29 -11.92 -8.02 9.79
CA TYR A 29 -10.75 -8.31 8.96
C TYR A 29 -10.75 -7.51 7.66
N ARG A 30 -11.87 -7.49 6.94
CA ARG A 30 -11.99 -6.74 5.68
C ARG A 30 -11.97 -5.24 5.89
N VAL A 31 -12.52 -4.74 6.99
CA VAL A 31 -12.45 -3.31 7.34
C VAL A 31 -11.02 -2.87 7.60
N ILE A 32 -10.23 -3.64 8.37
CA ILE A 32 -8.81 -3.34 8.63
C ILE A 32 -8.01 -3.32 7.32
N LEU A 33 -8.31 -4.24 6.39
CA LEU A 33 -7.64 -4.36 5.10
C LEU A 33 -8.24 -3.44 4.02
N GLN A 34 -9.19 -2.57 4.36
CA GLN A 34 -9.88 -1.66 3.45
C GLN A 34 -10.53 -2.39 2.25
N ALA A 35 -11.05 -3.60 2.49
CA ALA A 35 -11.68 -4.46 1.50
C ALA A 35 -13.20 -4.52 1.68
N ASP A 36 -13.91 -4.75 0.57
CA ASP A 36 -15.36 -4.90 0.60
C ASP A 36 -15.77 -6.22 1.28
N PRO A 37 -16.92 -6.24 1.99
CA PRO A 37 -17.47 -7.46 2.56
C PRO A 37 -17.87 -8.47 1.48
N VAL A 38 -17.88 -9.76 1.82
CA VAL A 38 -18.39 -10.79 0.88
C VAL A 38 -19.85 -10.55 0.60
N SER A 39 -20.23 -10.46 -0.69
CA SER A 39 -21.60 -10.19 -1.10
C SER A 39 -22.60 -11.12 -0.41
N PRO A 40 -23.69 -10.59 0.16
CA PRO A 40 -24.78 -11.39 0.73
C PRO A 40 -25.35 -12.43 -0.24
N ALA A 41 -25.38 -12.12 -1.55
CA ALA A 41 -25.82 -13.05 -2.59
C ALA A 41 -24.91 -14.30 -2.67
N ILE A 42 -23.60 -14.13 -2.51
CA ILE A 42 -22.65 -15.26 -2.46
C ILE A 42 -22.85 -16.06 -1.17
N ARG A 43 -22.96 -15.39 -0.01
CA ARG A 43 -23.14 -16.06 1.28
C ARG A 43 -24.45 -16.83 1.40
N GLN A 44 -25.51 -16.35 0.76
CA GLN A 44 -26.86 -16.94 0.79
C GLN A 44 -27.17 -17.84 -0.40
N ALA A 45 -26.28 -17.92 -1.40
CA ALA A 45 -26.51 -18.75 -2.58
C ALA A 45 -26.83 -20.19 -2.19
N GLY A 46 -28.06 -20.63 -2.48
CA GLY A 46 -28.53 -21.99 -2.20
C GLY A 46 -27.97 -23.02 -3.18
N TYR A 47 -28.19 -24.30 -2.91
CA TYR A 47 -28.02 -25.33 -3.91
C TYR A 47 -29.24 -25.28 -4.85
N GLY A 48 -29.01 -24.95 -6.13
CA GLY A 48 -30.05 -25.11 -7.15
C GLY A 48 -30.22 -26.60 -7.51
N GLY A 49 -31.43 -27.05 -7.69
CA GLY A 49 -31.77 -28.41 -8.12
C GLY A 49 -33.03 -28.92 -7.45
N THR A 50 -33.98 -29.43 -8.24
CA THR A 50 -35.37 -29.73 -7.81
C THR A 50 -35.54 -31.08 -7.14
N ASN A 51 -34.66 -32.08 -7.34
CA ASN A 51 -34.90 -33.47 -6.90
C ASN A 51 -33.80 -34.10 -6.03
N ARG A 52 -33.00 -33.29 -5.36
CA ARG A 52 -31.82 -33.80 -4.62
C ARG A 52 -32.18 -34.67 -3.41
N TYR A 53 -33.40 -34.56 -2.90
CA TYR A 53 -33.83 -35.25 -1.68
C TYR A 53 -35.00 -36.23 -1.97
N GLU A 54 -35.27 -36.58 -3.24
CA GLU A 54 -36.37 -37.43 -3.63
C GLU A 54 -36.29 -38.81 -3.00
N GLU A 55 -35.10 -39.42 -2.99
CA GLU A 55 -34.84 -40.73 -2.36
C GLU A 55 -35.08 -40.74 -0.83
N LEU A 56 -35.05 -39.58 -0.20
CA LEU A 56 -35.29 -39.44 1.24
C LEU A 56 -36.78 -39.31 1.58
N MET A 57 -37.62 -39.09 0.60
CA MET A 57 -39.08 -38.86 0.80
C MET A 57 -39.81 -40.15 1.16
N ASP A 58 -39.25 -41.30 0.80
CA ASP A 58 -39.83 -42.63 1.10
C ASP A 58 -39.49 -43.16 2.50
N LEU A 59 -38.66 -42.43 3.23
CA LEU A 59 -38.23 -42.85 4.58
C LEU A 59 -39.28 -42.53 5.65
N ALA A 60 -39.41 -43.42 6.65
CA ALA A 60 -40.13 -43.11 7.86
C ALA A 60 -39.53 -41.84 8.50
N ASN A 61 -40.33 -40.78 8.65
CA ASN A 61 -39.93 -39.44 9.09
C ASN A 61 -39.17 -38.60 8.01
N ALA A 62 -39.47 -38.84 6.75
CA ALA A 62 -38.85 -38.15 5.59
C ALA A 62 -38.68 -36.63 5.79
N LYS A 63 -39.70 -35.93 6.29
CA LYS A 63 -39.66 -34.49 6.55
C LYS A 63 -38.52 -34.07 7.47
N LEU A 64 -38.27 -34.82 8.57
CA LEU A 64 -37.17 -34.51 9.51
C LEU A 64 -35.82 -34.82 8.90
N VAL A 65 -35.68 -35.93 8.20
CA VAL A 65 -34.45 -36.33 7.52
C VAL A 65 -34.08 -35.33 6.43
N VAL A 66 -35.02 -34.99 5.56
CA VAL A 66 -34.83 -33.98 4.49
C VAL A 66 -34.39 -32.62 5.07
N ASN A 67 -35.11 -32.12 6.09
CA ASN A 67 -34.77 -30.85 6.72
C ASN A 67 -33.34 -30.86 7.32
N THR A 68 -32.97 -31.95 7.99
CA THR A 68 -31.61 -32.08 8.59
C THR A 68 -30.52 -32.14 7.52
N THR A 69 -30.76 -32.88 6.43
CA THR A 69 -29.84 -32.96 5.28
C THR A 69 -29.70 -31.60 4.58
N GLN A 70 -30.80 -30.87 4.38
CA GLN A 70 -30.78 -29.53 3.81
C GLN A 70 -29.95 -28.56 4.69
N LYS A 71 -30.12 -28.59 6.00
CA LYS A 71 -29.32 -27.78 6.92
C LYS A 71 -27.83 -28.12 6.81
N LEU A 72 -27.46 -29.39 6.72
CA LEU A 72 -26.08 -29.85 6.57
C LEU A 72 -25.48 -29.37 5.25
N ASP A 73 -26.23 -29.47 4.16
CA ASP A 73 -25.79 -28.99 2.85
C ASP A 73 -25.54 -27.47 2.85
N VAL A 74 -26.46 -26.69 3.44
CA VAL A 74 -26.31 -25.24 3.59
C VAL A 74 -25.09 -24.91 4.44
N LEU A 75 -24.89 -25.59 5.58
CA LEU A 75 -23.72 -25.41 6.46
C LEU A 75 -22.43 -25.71 5.70
N SER A 76 -22.37 -26.86 5.00
CA SER A 76 -21.18 -27.27 4.24
C SER A 76 -20.81 -26.22 3.16
N LYS A 77 -21.82 -25.71 2.44
CA LYS A 77 -21.59 -24.66 1.44
C LYS A 77 -21.10 -23.35 2.06
N ARG A 78 -21.72 -22.92 3.15
CA ARG A 78 -21.31 -21.68 3.84
C ARG A 78 -19.90 -21.80 4.42
N LEU A 79 -19.51 -22.96 4.93
CA LEU A 79 -18.15 -23.26 5.38
C LEU A 79 -17.15 -23.17 4.22
N TYR A 80 -17.47 -23.72 3.05
CA TYR A 80 -16.64 -23.61 1.86
C TYR A 80 -16.42 -22.14 1.44
N ILE A 81 -17.52 -21.36 1.39
CA ILE A 81 -17.43 -19.93 1.07
C ILE A 81 -16.58 -19.19 2.10
N GLN A 82 -16.74 -19.50 3.39
CA GLN A 82 -15.94 -18.87 4.44
C GLN A 82 -14.45 -19.26 4.36
N SER A 83 -14.15 -20.52 4.02
CA SER A 83 -12.77 -20.95 3.77
C SER A 83 -12.14 -20.16 2.61
N LYS A 84 -12.87 -19.96 1.52
CA LYS A 84 -12.39 -19.13 0.39
C LYS A 84 -12.22 -17.66 0.77
N SER A 85 -13.13 -17.13 1.58
CA SER A 85 -13.00 -15.77 2.10
C SER A 85 -11.72 -15.60 2.95
N PHE A 86 -11.33 -16.61 3.72
CA PHE A 86 -10.08 -16.57 4.48
C PHE A 86 -8.84 -16.68 3.60
N ASP A 87 -8.88 -17.46 2.50
CA ASP A 87 -7.80 -17.44 1.50
C ASP A 87 -7.60 -16.02 0.96
N ASP A 88 -8.68 -15.32 0.60
CA ASP A 88 -8.64 -13.93 0.14
C ASP A 88 -8.05 -12.99 1.20
N VAL A 89 -8.47 -13.12 2.47
CA VAL A 89 -7.93 -12.30 3.60
C VAL A 89 -6.44 -12.53 3.77
N ILE A 90 -5.96 -13.78 3.67
CA ILE A 90 -4.52 -14.11 3.76
C ILE A 90 -3.75 -13.45 2.61
N ASP A 91 -4.29 -13.48 1.39
CA ASP A 91 -3.63 -12.88 0.24
C ASP A 91 -3.65 -11.34 0.32
N MET A 92 -4.73 -10.74 0.85
CA MET A 92 -4.75 -9.30 1.17
C MET A 92 -3.71 -8.92 2.21
N CYS A 93 -3.53 -9.72 3.27
CA CYS A 93 -2.50 -9.50 4.29
C CYS A 93 -1.09 -9.54 3.71
N LYS A 94 -0.79 -10.53 2.84
CA LYS A 94 0.50 -10.62 2.15
C LYS A 94 0.76 -9.41 1.27
N ASN A 95 -0.24 -9.00 0.48
CA ASN A 95 -0.16 -7.84 -0.39
C ASN A 95 0.02 -6.54 0.41
N HIS A 96 -0.59 -6.44 1.59
CA HIS A 96 -0.44 -5.28 2.48
C HIS A 96 0.98 -5.18 3.04
N ASP A 97 1.58 -6.27 3.45
CA ASP A 97 2.99 -6.31 3.90
C ASP A 97 3.96 -5.91 2.78
N GLU A 98 3.74 -6.39 1.55
CA GLU A 98 4.53 -5.99 0.39
C GLU A 98 4.33 -4.50 0.08
N MET A 99 3.10 -4.02 0.10
CA MET A 99 2.79 -2.60 -0.11
C MET A 99 3.52 -1.72 0.91
N LEU A 100 3.53 -2.09 2.20
CA LEU A 100 4.23 -1.33 3.24
C LEU A 100 5.75 -1.23 3.02
N LYS A 101 6.38 -2.25 2.41
CA LYS A 101 7.79 -2.20 2.00
C LYS A 101 8.00 -1.26 0.81
N CYS A 102 7.04 -1.21 -0.09
CA CYS A 102 7.09 -0.44 -1.33
C CYS A 102 6.77 1.05 -1.13
N ILE A 103 5.98 1.43 -0.12
CA ILE A 103 5.70 2.84 0.17
C ILE A 103 7.01 3.59 0.46
N PRO A 104 7.27 4.75 -0.18
CA PRO A 104 8.47 5.55 0.08
C PRO A 104 8.38 6.20 1.46
N ALA A 105 8.88 5.53 2.50
CA ALA A 105 8.60 5.84 3.90
C ALA A 105 9.77 6.47 4.68
N ILE A 106 10.93 6.66 4.03
CA ILE A 106 12.12 7.28 4.61
C ILE A 106 12.57 8.49 3.80
N GLN A 107 13.41 9.34 4.40
CA GLN A 107 14.07 10.43 3.66
C GLN A 107 15.10 9.88 2.67
N PRO A 108 15.29 10.52 1.49
CA PRO A 108 16.20 10.03 0.45
C PRO A 108 17.68 10.26 0.79
N ILE A 109 17.98 11.04 1.82
CA ILE A 109 19.32 11.26 2.37
C ILE A 109 19.28 11.20 3.90
N SER A 110 20.44 11.01 4.54
CA SER A 110 20.55 11.09 6.00
C SER A 110 20.35 12.54 6.47
N ASN A 111 19.26 12.84 7.15
CA ASN A 111 18.85 14.18 7.58
C ASN A 111 18.22 14.16 9.00
N LYS A 112 18.88 13.47 9.93
CA LYS A 112 18.34 13.23 11.29
C LYS A 112 18.05 14.49 12.09
N ASP A 113 18.80 15.57 11.86
CA ASP A 113 18.64 16.88 12.53
C ASP A 113 17.89 17.91 11.67
N LEU A 114 17.32 17.49 10.55
CA LEU A 114 16.55 18.28 9.58
C LEU A 114 17.30 19.48 8.94
N ARG A 115 18.63 19.59 9.16
CA ARG A 115 19.42 20.72 8.66
C ARG A 115 19.59 20.73 7.15
N GLN A 116 19.36 19.60 6.50
CA GLN A 116 19.49 19.45 5.04
C GLN A 116 18.20 19.79 4.29
N THR A 117 17.10 20.03 4.99
CA THR A 117 15.84 20.49 4.38
C THR A 117 16.00 21.89 3.84
N ALA A 118 15.82 22.07 2.53
CA ALA A 118 16.07 23.35 1.86
C ALA A 118 14.82 24.00 1.29
N SER A 119 14.06 23.29 0.45
CA SER A 119 12.87 23.84 -0.19
C SER A 119 11.78 22.79 -0.31
N GLY A 120 10.55 23.15 0.03
CA GLY A 120 9.40 22.27 0.03
C GLY A 120 8.67 22.18 -1.30
N TYR A 121 7.72 21.28 -1.34
CA TYR A 121 6.78 21.08 -2.44
C TYR A 121 5.76 22.21 -2.51
N GLY A 122 5.40 22.62 -3.72
CA GLY A 122 4.34 23.59 -3.97
C GLY A 122 4.78 24.83 -4.74
N THR A 123 3.93 25.83 -4.78
CA THR A 123 4.18 27.06 -5.57
C THR A 123 5.20 27.96 -4.85
N ARG A 124 6.26 28.35 -5.56
CA ARG A 124 7.33 29.20 -5.08
C ARG A 124 7.85 30.15 -6.17
N ILE A 125 8.72 31.10 -5.80
CA ILE A 125 9.40 31.98 -6.75
C ILE A 125 10.66 31.23 -7.26
N ASP A 126 10.75 31.07 -8.59
CA ASP A 126 11.93 30.50 -9.25
C ASP A 126 13.16 31.39 -8.99
N PRO A 127 14.27 30.86 -8.44
CA PRO A 127 15.43 31.65 -8.06
C PRO A 127 16.22 32.20 -9.26
N ILE A 128 16.02 31.63 -10.46
CA ILE A 128 16.73 32.01 -11.66
C ILE A 128 15.94 33.06 -12.44
N TYR A 129 14.63 32.85 -12.60
CA TYR A 129 13.79 33.70 -13.44
C TYR A 129 12.91 34.69 -12.67
N GLY A 130 12.80 34.57 -11.34
CA GLY A 130 11.95 35.42 -10.49
C GLY A 130 10.45 35.27 -10.74
N THR A 131 10.03 34.24 -11.45
CA THR A 131 8.63 33.95 -11.78
C THR A 131 8.04 32.93 -10.80
N THR A 132 6.73 32.94 -10.66
CA THR A 132 6.03 31.91 -9.86
C THR A 132 6.12 30.57 -10.60
N LYS A 133 6.65 29.54 -9.92
CA LYS A 133 6.81 28.19 -10.43
C LYS A 133 6.32 27.16 -9.42
N PHE A 134 5.71 26.10 -9.92
CA PHE A 134 5.36 24.95 -9.09
C PHE A 134 6.57 24.04 -8.92
N HIS A 135 6.93 23.72 -7.67
CA HIS A 135 7.97 22.79 -7.30
C HIS A 135 7.36 21.42 -7.07
N ALA A 136 7.68 20.46 -7.92
CA ALA A 136 7.09 19.12 -7.93
C ALA A 136 7.62 18.18 -6.83
N GLY A 137 8.64 18.61 -6.08
CA GLY A 137 9.32 17.77 -5.12
C GLY A 137 9.76 18.52 -3.87
N MET A 138 10.78 17.97 -3.24
CA MET A 138 11.45 18.55 -2.09
C MET A 138 12.97 18.55 -2.33
N ASP A 139 13.61 19.69 -2.01
CA ASP A 139 15.06 19.84 -2.14
C ASP A 139 15.74 19.62 -0.81
N PHE A 140 16.84 18.85 -0.85
CA PHE A 140 17.71 18.60 0.27
C PHE A 140 19.10 19.14 -0.02
N SER A 141 19.54 20.18 0.70
CA SER A 141 20.90 20.72 0.62
C SER A 141 21.88 19.73 1.21
N ALA A 142 22.82 19.26 0.41
CA ALA A 142 23.84 18.31 0.86
C ALA A 142 25.12 18.47 0.06
N HIS A 143 26.26 18.06 0.64
CA HIS A 143 27.54 18.09 -0.08
C HIS A 143 27.53 17.13 -1.28
N PRO A 144 28.22 17.50 -2.39
CA PRO A 144 28.42 16.57 -3.49
C PRO A 144 29.03 15.25 -2.99
N GLY A 145 28.53 14.13 -3.52
CA GLY A 145 28.98 12.80 -3.10
C GLY A 145 28.26 12.21 -1.88
N THR A 146 27.34 12.96 -1.23
CA THR A 146 26.47 12.40 -0.17
C THR A 146 25.64 11.26 -0.73
N ASP A 147 25.49 10.19 0.05
CA ASP A 147 24.69 9.02 -0.33
C ASP A 147 23.21 9.37 -0.49
N VAL A 148 22.62 8.85 -1.59
CA VAL A 148 21.19 8.90 -1.87
C VAL A 148 20.62 7.50 -1.76
N TYR A 149 19.53 7.36 -0.99
CA TYR A 149 18.92 6.08 -0.64
C TYR A 149 17.58 5.88 -1.35
N ALA A 150 17.30 4.65 -1.76
CA ALA A 150 15.96 4.24 -2.17
C ALA A 150 14.98 4.36 -0.99
N THR A 151 13.88 5.07 -1.17
CA THR A 151 12.94 5.39 -0.08
C THR A 151 11.91 4.30 0.19
N GLY A 152 11.77 3.33 -0.71
CA GLY A 152 10.96 2.12 -0.62
C GLY A 152 11.57 1.00 -1.46
N ASP A 153 11.09 -0.25 -1.27
CA ASP A 153 11.44 -1.36 -2.15
C ASP A 153 10.86 -1.11 -3.55
N GLY A 154 11.58 -1.49 -4.61
CA GLY A 154 11.11 -1.27 -5.97
C GLY A 154 12.05 -1.72 -7.06
N THR A 155 11.74 -1.36 -8.29
CA THR A 155 12.57 -1.62 -9.47
C THR A 155 12.98 -0.31 -10.12
N VAL A 156 14.25 -0.14 -10.41
CA VAL A 156 14.78 1.04 -11.11
C VAL A 156 14.29 1.01 -12.55
N VAL A 157 13.51 2.03 -12.94
CA VAL A 157 12.93 2.14 -14.29
C VAL A 157 13.64 3.15 -15.17
N LYS A 158 14.41 4.08 -14.58
CA LYS A 158 15.19 5.06 -15.31
C LYS A 158 16.51 5.37 -14.61
N VAL A 159 17.58 5.48 -15.37
CA VAL A 159 18.89 5.99 -14.96
C VAL A 159 19.48 6.74 -16.15
N GLY A 160 19.77 8.02 -15.99
CA GLY A 160 20.36 8.82 -17.07
C GLY A 160 20.08 10.30 -16.96
N TRP A 161 20.46 11.02 -18.00
CA TRP A 161 20.27 12.48 -18.11
C TRP A 161 18.83 12.83 -18.51
N GLU A 162 18.27 13.83 -17.83
CA GLU A 162 16.97 14.43 -18.15
C GLU A 162 17.09 15.96 -18.20
N THR A 163 16.49 16.58 -19.21
CA THR A 163 16.51 18.05 -19.37
C THR A 163 15.85 18.73 -18.17
N GLY A 164 16.56 19.65 -17.55
CA GLY A 164 16.15 20.31 -16.30
C GLY A 164 16.62 19.56 -15.04
N TYR A 165 16.40 18.27 -14.93
CA TYR A 165 16.72 17.44 -13.76
C TYR A 165 18.18 16.96 -13.70
N GLY A 166 18.93 17.02 -14.83
CA GLY A 166 20.28 16.49 -14.87
C GLY A 166 20.33 14.97 -14.77
N ASN A 167 21.30 14.44 -14.06
CA ASN A 167 21.40 13.01 -13.78
C ASN A 167 20.27 12.57 -12.83
N THR A 168 19.45 11.65 -13.30
CA THR A 168 18.17 11.26 -12.68
C THR A 168 18.07 9.74 -12.53
N ILE A 169 17.50 9.32 -11.42
CA ILE A 169 17.04 7.93 -11.17
C ILE A 169 15.53 7.98 -10.93
N GLU A 170 14.79 7.03 -11.51
CA GLU A 170 13.40 6.77 -11.14
C GLU A 170 13.25 5.32 -10.70
N ILE A 171 12.47 5.11 -9.62
CA ILE A 171 12.15 3.80 -9.06
C ILE A 171 10.64 3.63 -9.07
N ASP A 172 10.19 2.57 -9.72
CA ASP A 172 8.81 2.08 -9.62
C ASP A 172 8.72 1.12 -8.43
N HIS A 173 7.92 1.49 -7.44
CA HIS A 173 7.71 0.74 -6.21
C HIS A 173 6.51 -0.22 -6.31
N GLY A 174 5.80 -0.24 -7.45
CA GLY A 174 4.50 -0.90 -7.53
C GLY A 174 3.40 -0.13 -6.80
N PHE A 175 2.20 -0.68 -6.73
CA PHE A 175 1.03 -0.10 -6.06
C PHE A 175 0.71 1.35 -6.48
N GLY A 176 1.24 1.81 -7.61
CA GLY A 176 1.09 3.16 -8.13
C GLY A 176 2.06 4.20 -7.56
N TYR A 177 3.07 3.79 -6.79
CA TYR A 177 4.13 4.66 -6.29
C TYR A 177 5.33 4.67 -7.23
N LEU A 178 5.84 5.88 -7.52
CA LEU A 178 7.10 6.09 -8.21
C LEU A 178 7.86 7.21 -7.51
N THR A 179 9.18 7.09 -7.39
CA THR A 179 10.04 8.15 -6.86
C THR A 179 11.08 8.57 -7.88
N ARG A 180 11.42 9.88 -7.86
CA ARG A 180 12.45 10.49 -8.70
C ARG A 180 13.51 11.14 -7.82
N TYR A 181 14.77 10.94 -8.21
CA TYR A 181 15.96 11.48 -7.57
C TYR A 181 16.78 12.20 -8.64
N ALA A 182 16.97 13.52 -8.52
CA ALA A 182 17.57 14.34 -9.57
C ALA A 182 18.79 15.14 -9.08
N HIS A 183 19.44 15.83 -10.02
CA HIS A 183 20.68 16.59 -9.86
C HIS A 183 21.87 15.78 -9.35
N LEU A 184 21.84 14.45 -9.58
CA LEU A 184 22.86 13.51 -9.07
C LEU A 184 24.24 13.74 -9.70
N GLN A 185 25.29 13.47 -8.91
CA GLN A 185 26.67 13.43 -9.41
C GLN A 185 26.95 12.10 -10.13
N GLY A 186 26.37 10.99 -9.64
CA GLY A 186 26.62 9.67 -10.19
C GLY A 186 25.59 8.64 -9.69
N PHE A 187 25.63 7.49 -10.35
CA PHE A 187 24.70 6.38 -10.14
C PHE A 187 25.39 5.17 -9.50
N ASN A 188 24.76 4.57 -8.49
CA ASN A 188 25.15 3.30 -7.89
C ASN A 188 24.20 2.16 -8.27
N THR A 189 23.35 2.42 -9.25
CA THR A 189 22.31 1.50 -9.72
C THR A 189 22.19 1.51 -11.26
N LYS A 190 21.36 0.65 -11.81
CA LYS A 190 21.08 0.57 -13.26
C LYS A 190 19.61 0.19 -13.49
N VAL A 191 19.09 0.50 -14.64
CA VAL A 191 17.73 0.13 -15.06
C VAL A 191 17.53 -1.38 -14.95
N GLY A 192 16.37 -1.79 -14.43
CA GLY A 192 15.99 -3.18 -14.17
C GLY A 192 16.50 -3.76 -12.84
N LYS A 193 17.34 -3.04 -12.09
CA LYS A 193 17.78 -3.51 -10.77
C LYS A 193 16.65 -3.39 -9.76
N LYS A 194 16.39 -4.46 -9.01
CA LYS A 194 15.56 -4.41 -7.81
C LYS A 194 16.37 -3.82 -6.66
N VAL A 195 15.79 -2.87 -5.95
CA VAL A 195 16.39 -2.20 -4.80
C VAL A 195 15.49 -2.36 -3.58
N VAL A 196 16.09 -2.32 -2.41
CA VAL A 196 15.38 -2.34 -1.13
C VAL A 196 15.45 -0.97 -0.46
N ARG A 197 14.48 -0.65 0.36
CA ARG A 197 14.47 0.59 1.15
C ARG A 197 15.79 0.76 1.92
N GLY A 198 16.39 1.96 1.83
CA GLY A 198 17.69 2.26 2.47
C GLY A 198 18.91 1.83 1.66
N GLU A 199 18.74 1.23 0.48
CA GLU A 199 19.86 0.89 -0.40
C GLU A 199 20.42 2.16 -1.06
N VAL A 200 21.76 2.30 -1.12
CA VAL A 200 22.42 3.43 -1.80
C VAL A 200 22.29 3.28 -3.30
N ILE A 201 21.61 4.24 -3.94
CA ILE A 201 21.30 4.24 -5.37
C ILE A 201 22.11 5.26 -6.18
N GLY A 202 22.63 6.30 -5.53
CA GLY A 202 23.36 7.37 -6.21
C GLY A 202 24.05 8.30 -5.22
N LYS A 203 24.60 9.40 -5.76
CA LYS A 203 25.30 10.44 -5.01
C LYS A 203 24.75 11.81 -5.34
N VAL A 204 24.55 12.66 -4.32
CA VAL A 204 24.16 14.06 -4.49
C VAL A 204 25.15 14.81 -5.38
N GLY A 205 24.64 15.67 -6.24
CA GLY A 205 25.44 16.52 -7.14
C GLY A 205 24.84 17.91 -7.32
N SER A 206 25.06 18.48 -8.51
CA SER A 206 24.53 19.77 -8.93
C SER A 206 24.41 19.79 -10.47
N THR A 207 23.92 18.69 -11.06
CA THR A 207 23.78 18.53 -12.50
C THR A 207 22.43 19.06 -13.00
N GLY A 208 22.35 19.43 -14.28
CA GLY A 208 21.12 19.99 -14.86
C GLY A 208 20.89 21.46 -14.47
N LYS A 209 19.61 21.85 -14.31
CA LYS A 209 19.24 23.19 -13.85
C LYS A 209 19.31 23.27 -12.33
N SER A 210 20.45 23.69 -11.80
CA SER A 210 20.72 23.75 -10.36
C SER A 210 21.61 24.94 -10.03
N THR A 211 21.32 25.65 -8.95
CA THR A 211 22.11 26.81 -8.46
C THR A 211 23.14 26.43 -7.42
N GLY A 212 23.12 25.20 -6.94
CA GLY A 212 24.06 24.67 -5.94
C GLY A 212 23.83 23.21 -5.62
N PRO A 213 24.76 22.55 -4.90
CA PRO A 213 24.64 21.14 -4.60
C PRO A 213 23.40 20.82 -3.74
N HIS A 214 22.51 19.98 -4.27
CA HIS A 214 21.31 19.49 -3.60
C HIS A 214 20.78 18.22 -4.26
N LEU A 215 19.91 17.51 -3.57
CA LEU A 215 19.07 16.45 -4.11
C LEU A 215 17.67 17.02 -4.31
N HIS A 216 17.14 16.94 -5.52
CA HIS A 216 15.73 17.12 -5.78
C HIS A 216 15.03 15.76 -5.73
N TYR A 217 13.97 15.64 -4.92
CA TYR A 217 13.25 14.39 -4.68
C TYR A 217 11.76 14.54 -4.88
N GLU A 218 11.16 13.67 -5.70
CA GLU A 218 9.71 13.65 -5.96
C GLU A 218 9.10 12.31 -5.57
N VAL A 219 7.87 12.36 -5.08
CA VAL A 219 6.98 11.21 -4.91
C VAL A 219 5.80 11.36 -5.87
N HIS A 220 5.53 10.32 -6.65
CA HIS A 220 4.38 10.25 -7.53
C HIS A 220 3.45 9.12 -7.07
N VAL A 221 2.14 9.40 -7.03
CA VAL A 221 1.10 8.41 -6.75
C VAL A 221 0.13 8.37 -7.92
N LYS A 222 0.02 7.22 -8.55
CA LYS A 222 -0.83 7.02 -9.74
C LYS A 222 -0.57 8.08 -10.84
N GLY A 223 0.71 8.41 -11.04
CA GLY A 223 1.17 9.35 -12.06
C GLY A 223 1.04 10.83 -11.68
N GLN A 224 0.59 11.18 -10.49
CA GLN A 224 0.52 12.56 -10.01
C GLN A 224 1.55 12.82 -8.93
N VAL A 225 2.24 13.97 -9.01
CA VAL A 225 3.18 14.40 -7.98
C VAL A 225 2.44 14.77 -6.70
N VAL A 226 2.99 14.34 -5.57
CA VAL A 226 2.43 14.59 -4.24
C VAL A 226 3.50 15.15 -3.32
N ASN A 227 3.10 15.78 -2.21
CA ASN A 227 4.04 16.35 -1.25
C ASN A 227 4.85 15.23 -0.55
N PRO A 228 6.19 15.18 -0.76
CA PRO A 228 7.03 14.13 -0.21
C PRO A 228 7.07 14.08 1.32
N VAL A 229 6.83 15.20 2.00
CA VAL A 229 6.84 15.29 3.48
C VAL A 229 5.86 14.29 4.11
N ASN A 230 4.74 14.00 3.43
CA ASN A 230 3.73 13.08 3.92
C ASN A 230 4.19 11.60 3.96
N TYR A 231 5.40 11.31 3.47
CA TYR A 231 5.94 9.96 3.28
C TYR A 231 7.15 9.63 4.17
N TYR A 232 7.56 10.51 5.09
CA TYR A 232 8.75 10.27 5.95
C TYR A 232 8.41 9.69 7.33
N PHE A 233 7.30 8.97 7.44
CA PHE A 233 6.74 8.51 8.71
C PHE A 233 7.55 7.44 9.44
N MET A 234 8.51 6.78 8.77
CA MET A 234 9.43 5.84 9.42
C MET A 234 10.69 6.49 9.99
N ASP A 235 11.05 7.69 9.51
CA ASP A 235 12.28 8.39 9.90
C ASP A 235 12.04 9.52 10.91
N LEU A 236 10.82 10.02 11.00
CA LEU A 236 10.51 11.21 11.77
C LEU A 236 9.58 10.89 12.94
N SER A 237 9.90 11.45 14.10
CA SER A 237 8.92 11.59 15.19
C SER A 237 7.83 12.59 14.80
N ALA A 238 6.70 12.60 15.50
CA ALA A 238 5.64 13.58 15.26
C ALA A 238 6.14 15.03 15.42
N GLU A 239 7.05 15.27 16.40
CA GLU A 239 7.66 16.58 16.63
C GLU A 239 8.59 16.99 15.47
N ASP A 240 9.42 16.05 14.96
CA ASP A 240 10.32 16.32 13.84
C ASP A 240 9.53 16.51 12.53
N TYR A 241 8.41 15.81 12.36
CA TYR A 241 7.50 16.01 11.24
C TYR A 241 6.93 17.44 11.20
N GLU A 242 6.45 17.97 12.33
CA GLU A 242 5.98 19.36 12.40
C GLU A 242 7.11 20.36 12.10
N LYS A 243 8.32 20.12 12.62
CA LYS A 243 9.49 20.96 12.30
C LYS A 243 9.83 20.93 10.82
N MET A 244 9.78 19.75 10.19
CA MET A 244 10.05 19.62 8.75
C MET A 244 9.03 20.37 7.91
N ILE A 245 7.72 20.30 8.25
CA ILE A 245 6.69 21.07 7.57
C ILE A 245 6.99 22.56 7.66
N GLN A 246 7.36 23.08 8.84
CA GLN A 246 7.69 24.49 9.04
C GLN A 246 8.94 24.89 8.25
N LEU A 247 9.99 24.08 8.23
CA LEU A 247 11.20 24.32 7.44
C LEU A 247 10.92 24.33 5.94
N ALA A 248 10.12 23.38 5.47
CA ALA A 248 9.72 23.28 4.07
C ALA A 248 8.83 24.46 3.63
N ALA A 249 7.98 24.96 4.52
CA ALA A 249 7.09 26.11 4.25
C ALA A 249 7.82 27.47 4.27
N ASN A 250 8.88 27.60 5.06
CA ASN A 250 9.61 28.88 5.23
C ASN A 250 10.55 29.23 4.07
N HIS A 251 10.45 28.55 2.92
CA HIS A 251 11.16 28.87 1.68
C HIS A 251 12.62 29.28 1.89
N GLY A 252 13.38 28.44 2.59
CA GLY A 252 14.78 28.67 2.87
C GLY A 252 15.64 28.87 1.60
N LYS A 253 16.62 28.10 1.35
CA LYS A 253 17.41 28.15 0.11
C LYS A 253 16.65 27.46 -1.03
N VAL A 254 16.37 28.18 -2.10
CA VAL A 254 15.79 27.66 -3.34
C VAL A 254 16.93 27.37 -4.31
N PHE A 255 16.98 26.17 -4.92
CA PHE A 255 18.11 25.69 -5.73
C PHE A 255 17.79 25.49 -7.21
N ASP A 256 16.51 25.40 -7.62
CA ASP A 256 16.09 25.12 -9.01
C ASP A 256 14.86 25.93 -9.48
#